data_a94e309e13c086ccb5970eb274c201c7
#
_entry.id   a94e309e13c086ccb5970eb274c201c7
#
_cell.length_a   1.000
_cell.length_b   1.000
_cell.length_c   1.000
_cell.angle_alpha   90.00
_cell.angle_beta   90.00
_cell.angle_gamma   90.00
#
_symmetry.space_group_name_H-M   'P 1'
#
loop_
_entity.id
_entity.type
_entity.pdbx_description
1 polymer ?
#
loop_
_entity_poly.entity_id
_entity_poly.type
_entity_poly.pdbx_seq_one_letter_code
_entity_poly.pdbx_strand_id
1 'polypeptide(L)'
;MSEASTLPGHGYDDLPGLMALMTGDEKHDLAAESSLDVLWVLYDRVLRINPAQAEAEPRDRFYLSKGHGPMAFYAILTAKGFIDVSELPRYGQFDSVLGQHPDRNLVCGAEISSGSLGHGLPIAVGAALGLRAMGLTDDRVFVLTGDGELDEGSGHEAIAFAGRAGLEALHCVVVDNASASYGWPGGIETRFAAEGWSAIRVSGRDHDALEAAFTAPHPGRPHAVIAVV
;
A
#
# COMPACT_ATOMS: atom_id res chain seq x y z
N MET A 1 14.87 4.33 -28.17
CA MET A 1 14.56 2.97 -27.72
C MET A 1 15.60 2.64 -26.67
N SER A 2 15.27 2.85 -25.42
CA SER A 2 16.13 2.52 -24.28
C SER A 2 15.77 1.12 -23.81
N GLU A 3 16.74 0.22 -23.86
CA GLU A 3 16.60 -1.13 -23.30
C GLU A 3 16.35 -0.97 -21.80
N ALA A 4 15.15 -1.36 -21.38
CA ALA A 4 14.85 -1.56 -19.97
C ALA A 4 15.77 -2.70 -19.50
N SER A 5 16.75 -2.35 -18.67
CA SER A 5 17.58 -3.33 -17.96
C SER A 5 16.63 -4.15 -17.08
N THR A 6 16.28 -5.35 -17.56
CA THR A 6 15.64 -6.37 -16.74
C THR A 6 16.70 -6.90 -15.77
N LEU A 7 16.75 -6.33 -14.57
CA LEU A 7 17.31 -7.05 -13.44
C LEU A 7 16.58 -8.40 -13.36
N PRO A 8 17.24 -9.51 -13.00
CA PRO A 8 16.56 -10.79 -12.82
C PRO A 8 15.53 -10.61 -11.71
N GLY A 9 14.31 -10.29 -12.09
CA GLY A 9 13.22 -10.02 -11.16
C GLY A 9 12.71 -11.33 -10.58
N HIS A 10 12.53 -11.37 -9.27
CA HIS A 10 11.77 -12.44 -8.63
C HIS A 10 10.31 -12.33 -9.05
N GLY A 11 9.68 -13.47 -9.34
CA GLY A 11 8.24 -13.57 -9.62
C GLY A 11 7.43 -13.71 -8.31
N TYR A 12 6.11 -13.79 -8.47
CA TYR A 12 5.20 -14.01 -7.33
C TYR A 12 5.55 -15.28 -6.55
N ASP A 13 5.91 -16.36 -7.25
CA ASP A 13 6.22 -17.65 -6.64
C ASP A 13 7.50 -17.64 -5.79
N ASP A 14 8.36 -16.64 -5.96
CA ASP A 14 9.58 -16.48 -5.16
C ASP A 14 9.33 -15.78 -3.81
N LEU A 15 8.20 -15.07 -3.67
CA LEU A 15 7.92 -14.23 -2.49
C LEU A 15 7.89 -15.02 -1.18
N PRO A 16 7.30 -16.22 -1.08
CA PRO A 16 7.36 -17.01 0.15
C PRO A 16 8.80 -17.33 0.56
N GLY A 17 9.68 -17.60 -0.43
CA GLY A 17 11.10 -17.84 -0.20
C GLY A 17 11.83 -16.59 0.32
N LEU A 18 11.53 -15.41 -0.23
CA LEU A 18 12.07 -14.13 0.25
C LEU A 18 11.58 -13.80 1.67
N MET A 19 10.29 -14.02 1.95
CA MET A 19 9.74 -13.82 3.30
C MET A 19 10.40 -14.77 4.32
N ALA A 20 10.65 -16.02 3.94
CA ALA A 20 11.30 -17.00 4.81
C ALA A 20 12.75 -16.65 5.19
N LEU A 21 13.42 -15.73 4.48
CA LEU A 21 14.73 -15.21 4.88
C LEU A 21 14.65 -14.27 6.08
N MET A 22 13.48 -13.67 6.33
CA MET A 22 13.24 -12.77 7.45
C MET A 22 12.78 -13.59 8.66
N THR A 23 13.74 -14.04 9.46
CA THR A 23 13.48 -14.84 10.68
C THR A 23 13.41 -13.94 11.91
N GLY A 24 12.67 -14.35 12.94
CA GLY A 24 12.75 -13.76 14.29
C GLY A 24 11.50 -13.05 14.80
N ASP A 25 10.44 -12.90 13.99
CA ASP A 25 9.16 -12.40 14.52
C ASP A 25 7.96 -13.12 13.87
N GLU A 26 7.70 -14.36 14.35
CA GLU A 26 6.58 -15.21 13.92
C GLU A 26 5.20 -14.56 14.16
N LYS A 27 5.12 -13.53 14.99
CA LYS A 27 3.84 -12.85 15.30
C LYS A 27 3.29 -12.05 14.16
N HIS A 28 4.10 -11.71 13.16
CA HIS A 28 3.71 -10.86 12.04
C HIS A 28 3.42 -11.63 10.74
N ASP A 29 3.64 -12.94 10.71
CA ASP A 29 3.48 -13.75 9.49
C ASP A 29 2.08 -13.67 8.90
N LEU A 30 1.02 -13.90 9.70
CA LEU A 30 -0.36 -13.82 9.24
C LEU A 30 -0.74 -12.42 8.74
N ALA A 31 -0.21 -11.37 9.37
CA ALA A 31 -0.45 -10.00 8.95
C ALA A 31 0.25 -9.69 7.61
N ALA A 32 1.43 -10.26 7.39
CA ALA A 32 2.16 -10.15 6.13
C ALA A 32 1.43 -10.90 5.01
N GLU A 33 1.03 -12.16 5.25
CA GLU A 33 0.30 -12.97 4.27
C GLU A 33 -0.99 -12.32 3.80
N SER A 34 -1.71 -11.64 4.69
CA SER A 34 -2.97 -10.97 4.34
C SER A 34 -2.79 -9.84 3.33
N SER A 35 -1.59 -9.27 3.21
CA SER A 35 -1.30 -8.14 2.32
C SER A 35 -0.54 -8.53 1.05
N LEU A 36 -0.05 -9.78 0.95
CA LEU A 36 0.92 -10.20 -0.06
C LEU A 36 0.39 -10.04 -1.48
N ASP A 37 -0.78 -10.61 -1.79
CA ASP A 37 -1.38 -10.56 -3.12
C ASP A 37 -1.70 -9.12 -3.55
N VAL A 38 -2.26 -8.35 -2.62
CA VAL A 38 -2.61 -6.94 -2.82
C VAL A 38 -1.37 -6.12 -3.17
N LEU A 39 -0.30 -6.27 -2.39
CA LEU A 39 0.98 -5.59 -2.64
C LEU A 39 1.61 -6.04 -3.96
N TRP A 40 1.58 -7.36 -4.25
CA TRP A 40 2.11 -7.87 -5.50
C TRP A 40 1.43 -7.23 -6.71
N VAL A 41 0.09 -7.25 -6.77
CA VAL A 41 -0.66 -6.69 -7.90
C VAL A 41 -0.38 -5.19 -8.04
N LEU A 42 -0.32 -4.45 -6.94
CA LEU A 42 0.02 -3.02 -6.98
C LEU A 42 1.39 -2.79 -7.61
N TYR A 43 2.44 -3.47 -7.12
CA TYR A 43 3.82 -3.24 -7.57
C TYR A 43 4.17 -3.87 -8.92
N ASP A 44 3.48 -4.94 -9.30
CA ASP A 44 3.74 -5.66 -10.54
C ASP A 44 2.96 -5.10 -11.73
N ARG A 45 1.71 -4.66 -11.52
CA ARG A 45 0.78 -4.37 -12.62
C ARG A 45 0.24 -2.94 -12.64
N VAL A 46 0.30 -2.20 -11.52
CA VAL A 46 -0.46 -0.96 -11.37
C VAL A 46 0.40 0.26 -11.15
N LEU A 47 1.36 0.21 -10.21
CA LEU A 47 2.14 1.36 -9.81
C LEU A 47 3.22 1.70 -10.84
N ARG A 48 3.30 2.98 -11.19
CA ARG A 48 4.36 3.55 -12.04
C ARG A 48 5.49 4.03 -11.15
N ILE A 49 6.29 3.09 -10.63
CA ILE A 49 7.46 3.35 -9.78
C ILE A 49 8.64 2.54 -10.29
N ASN A 50 9.85 3.08 -10.09
CA ASN A 50 11.08 2.47 -10.58
C ASN A 50 12.16 2.64 -9.51
N PRO A 51 12.83 1.56 -9.05
CA PRO A 51 13.89 1.66 -8.05
C PRO A 51 15.07 2.54 -8.46
N ALA A 52 15.41 2.58 -9.76
CA ALA A 52 16.47 3.46 -10.28
C ALA A 52 16.08 4.95 -10.30
N GLN A 53 14.79 5.25 -10.13
CA GLN A 53 14.22 6.59 -10.19
C GLN A 53 13.18 6.80 -9.08
N ALA A 54 13.45 6.24 -7.89
CA ALA A 54 12.48 6.23 -6.79
C ALA A 54 12.00 7.63 -6.38
N GLU A 55 12.82 8.66 -6.57
CA GLU A 55 12.50 10.06 -6.26
C GLU A 55 12.16 10.90 -7.50
N ALA A 56 12.19 10.32 -8.72
CA ALA A 56 11.93 11.07 -9.96
C ALA A 56 10.42 11.28 -10.18
N GLU A 57 10.10 12.37 -10.87
CA GLU A 57 8.73 12.68 -11.33
C GLU A 57 8.64 12.56 -12.87
N PRO A 58 7.52 12.14 -13.46
CA PRO A 58 6.26 11.74 -12.79
C PRO A 58 6.34 10.29 -12.26
N ARG A 59 5.69 10.05 -11.12
CA ARG A 59 5.57 8.71 -10.54
C ARG A 59 4.33 8.59 -9.65
N ASP A 60 3.87 7.36 -9.42
CA ASP A 60 2.90 7.09 -8.37
C ASP A 60 3.58 7.07 -7.00
N ARG A 61 2.81 7.32 -5.94
CA ARG A 61 3.26 7.24 -4.56
C ARG A 61 2.50 6.14 -3.84
N PHE A 62 3.22 5.34 -3.05
CA PHE A 62 2.62 4.27 -2.27
C PHE A 62 2.94 4.43 -0.79
N TYR A 63 1.89 4.53 0.03
CA TYR A 63 1.98 4.65 1.48
C TYR A 63 1.51 3.37 2.16
N LEU A 64 2.42 2.65 2.83
CA LEU A 64 2.07 1.51 3.66
C LEU A 64 1.60 2.01 5.03
N SER A 65 0.29 2.25 5.21
CA SER A 65 -0.27 2.64 6.50
C SER A 65 -0.41 1.46 7.45
N LYS A 66 -0.88 0.32 6.94
CA LYS A 66 -0.84 -0.99 7.63
C LYS A 66 0.61 -1.47 7.76
N GLY A 67 1.40 -0.78 8.59
CA GLY A 67 2.82 -1.07 8.77
C GLY A 67 3.11 -2.33 9.58
N HIS A 68 2.10 -2.97 10.13
CA HIS A 68 2.19 -4.21 10.89
C HIS A 68 2.36 -5.41 9.95
N GLY A 69 3.37 -6.24 10.21
CA GLY A 69 3.73 -7.35 9.32
C GLY A 69 4.37 -6.89 8.00
N PRO A 70 5.50 -6.13 8.06
CA PRO A 70 6.09 -5.53 6.87
C PRO A 70 6.83 -6.53 5.97
N MET A 71 6.92 -7.80 6.36
CA MET A 71 7.69 -8.82 5.66
C MET A 71 7.23 -8.99 4.20
N ALA A 72 5.91 -8.96 3.94
CA ALA A 72 5.39 -8.96 2.57
C ALA A 72 5.88 -7.74 1.79
N PHE A 73 5.85 -6.56 2.40
CA PHE A 73 6.31 -5.32 1.77
C PHE A 73 7.81 -5.37 1.44
N TYR A 74 8.64 -5.83 2.37
CA TYR A 74 10.08 -5.98 2.12
C TYR A 74 10.38 -7.03 1.04
N ALA A 75 9.66 -8.15 1.03
CA ALA A 75 9.78 -9.15 -0.04
C ALA A 75 9.42 -8.56 -1.41
N ILE A 76 8.34 -7.79 -1.50
CA ILE A 76 7.94 -7.07 -2.72
C ILE A 76 9.01 -6.06 -3.14
N LEU A 77 9.49 -5.22 -2.23
CA LEU A 77 10.54 -4.25 -2.54
C LEU A 77 11.82 -4.93 -3.01
N THR A 78 12.17 -6.09 -2.42
CA THR A 78 13.32 -6.90 -2.88
C THR A 78 13.06 -7.47 -4.28
N ALA A 79 11.90 -8.06 -4.51
CA ALA A 79 11.54 -8.62 -5.81
C ALA A 79 11.54 -7.57 -6.93
N LYS A 80 11.26 -6.31 -6.59
CA LYS A 80 11.25 -5.17 -7.53
C LYS A 80 12.58 -4.39 -7.55
N GLY A 81 13.61 -4.84 -6.82
CA GLY A 81 14.96 -4.28 -6.86
C GLY A 81 15.17 -3.00 -6.06
N PHE A 82 14.28 -2.65 -5.12
CA PHE A 82 14.47 -1.54 -4.18
C PHE A 82 15.39 -1.91 -3.03
N ILE A 83 15.39 -3.17 -2.61
CA ILE A 83 16.18 -3.70 -1.49
C ILE A 83 17.03 -4.85 -2.01
N ASP A 84 18.30 -4.90 -1.59
CA ASP A 84 19.16 -6.05 -1.86
C ASP A 84 18.71 -7.26 -1.03
N VAL A 85 18.68 -8.44 -1.63
CA VAL A 85 18.25 -9.68 -0.98
C VAL A 85 19.09 -10.00 0.28
N SER A 86 20.34 -9.57 0.34
CA SER A 86 21.23 -9.76 1.48
C SER A 86 20.79 -9.02 2.74
N GLU A 87 19.89 -8.04 2.62
CA GLU A 87 19.33 -7.35 3.79
C GLU A 87 18.22 -8.15 4.50
N LEU A 88 17.52 -9.04 3.78
CA LEU A 88 16.39 -9.78 4.35
C LEU A 88 16.75 -10.61 5.59
N PRO A 89 17.88 -11.36 5.62
CA PRO A 89 18.27 -12.12 6.83
C PRO A 89 18.60 -11.25 8.05
N ARG A 90 18.75 -9.94 7.85
CA ARG A 90 19.04 -8.98 8.93
C ARG A 90 17.78 -8.35 9.53
N TYR A 91 16.60 -8.70 9.02
CA TYR A 91 15.32 -8.19 9.50
C TYR A 91 15.23 -8.20 11.04
N GLY A 92 14.83 -7.07 11.62
CA GLY A 92 14.65 -6.92 13.06
C GLY A 92 15.94 -6.90 13.90
N GLN A 93 17.12 -7.00 13.30
CA GLN A 93 18.39 -6.87 14.02
C GLN A 93 18.69 -5.40 14.35
N PHE A 94 19.48 -5.16 15.38
CA PHE A 94 19.75 -3.82 15.93
C PHE A 94 20.31 -2.83 14.89
N ASP A 95 21.15 -3.30 13.99
CA ASP A 95 21.83 -2.49 12.96
C ASP A 95 21.22 -2.68 11.55
N SER A 96 20.05 -3.30 11.46
CA SER A 96 19.35 -3.52 10.20
C SER A 96 18.58 -2.27 9.76
N VAL A 97 18.53 -2.04 8.46
CA VAL A 97 17.62 -1.06 7.84
C VAL A 97 16.17 -1.57 7.83
N LEU A 98 15.98 -2.89 7.99
CA LEU A 98 14.67 -3.53 7.96
C LEU A 98 14.16 -3.78 9.39
N GLY A 99 13.40 -2.81 9.90
CA GLY A 99 12.75 -2.90 11.21
C GLY A 99 11.38 -3.58 11.15
N GLN A 100 10.76 -3.78 12.31
CA GLN A 100 9.39 -4.30 12.44
C GLN A 100 8.31 -3.38 11.83
N HIS A 101 8.67 -2.14 11.52
CA HIS A 101 7.90 -1.19 10.75
C HIS A 101 8.85 -0.51 9.76
N PRO A 102 8.43 -0.26 8.51
CA PRO A 102 9.26 0.43 7.55
C PRO A 102 9.61 1.85 8.00
N ASP A 103 10.86 2.24 7.82
CA ASP A 103 11.32 3.61 8.02
C ASP A 103 11.69 4.23 6.68
N ARG A 104 11.06 5.37 6.35
CA ARG A 104 11.28 6.09 5.11
C ARG A 104 12.74 6.50 4.88
N ASN A 105 13.47 6.80 5.96
CA ASN A 105 14.84 7.27 5.84
C ASN A 105 15.86 6.13 5.64
N LEU A 106 15.44 4.89 5.91
CA LEU A 106 16.31 3.71 5.86
C LEU A 106 15.97 2.77 4.71
N VAL A 107 14.68 2.67 4.34
CA VAL A 107 14.19 1.70 3.37
C VAL A 107 13.87 2.39 2.05
N CYS A 108 14.67 2.10 1.02
CA CYS A 108 14.39 2.57 -0.33
C CYS A 108 13.02 2.07 -0.81
N GLY A 109 12.19 2.96 -1.34
CA GLY A 109 10.81 2.65 -1.77
C GLY A 109 9.75 2.77 -0.66
N ALA A 110 10.11 3.04 0.59
CA ALA A 110 9.17 3.38 1.65
C ALA A 110 8.90 4.90 1.63
N GLU A 111 7.64 5.29 1.42
CA GLU A 111 7.24 6.71 1.33
C GLU A 111 6.93 7.34 2.69
N ILE A 112 6.60 6.52 3.69
CA ILE A 112 6.37 6.96 5.07
C ILE A 112 7.02 5.99 6.05
N SER A 113 7.41 6.48 7.23
CA SER A 113 7.70 5.64 8.39
C SER A 113 6.36 5.28 9.02
N SER A 114 5.99 3.99 8.93
CA SER A 114 4.72 3.48 9.43
C SER A 114 4.82 2.91 10.85
N GLY A 115 3.69 2.44 11.39
CA GLY A 115 3.59 1.88 12.74
C GLY A 115 2.58 2.60 13.63
N SER A 116 2.23 3.84 13.31
CA SER A 116 1.14 4.58 13.96
C SER A 116 -0.14 4.39 13.16
N LEU A 117 -1.01 3.50 13.61
CA LEU A 117 -2.29 3.24 12.95
C LEU A 117 -3.12 4.52 12.77
N GLY A 118 -3.80 4.62 11.64
CA GLY A 118 -4.65 5.76 11.29
C GLY A 118 -3.90 6.95 10.69
N HIS A 119 -2.56 6.94 10.62
CA HIS A 119 -1.80 8.09 10.12
C HIS A 119 -1.55 8.08 8.60
N GLY A 120 -1.45 6.92 7.97
CA GLY A 120 -1.09 6.83 6.55
C GLY A 120 -2.14 7.45 5.64
N LEU A 121 -3.43 7.23 5.90
CA LEU A 121 -4.50 7.79 5.07
C LEU A 121 -4.56 9.33 5.13
N PRO A 122 -4.52 10.00 6.30
CA PRO A 122 -4.40 11.47 6.35
C PRO A 122 -3.16 12.01 5.64
N ILE A 123 -2.01 11.34 5.76
CA ILE A 123 -0.78 11.74 5.06
C ILE A 123 -0.98 11.62 3.54
N ALA A 124 -1.59 10.53 3.07
CA ALA A 124 -1.90 10.33 1.65
C ALA A 124 -2.88 11.39 1.11
N VAL A 125 -3.85 11.82 1.93
CA VAL A 125 -4.73 12.96 1.62
C VAL A 125 -3.91 14.24 1.42
N GLY A 126 -2.97 14.51 2.32
CA GLY A 126 -2.07 15.66 2.21
C GLY A 126 -1.21 15.59 0.93
N ALA A 127 -0.69 14.41 0.60
CA ALA A 127 0.09 14.20 -0.63
C ALA A 127 -0.75 14.44 -1.89
N ALA A 128 -1.98 13.89 -1.96
CA ALA A 128 -2.89 14.11 -3.08
C ALA A 128 -3.27 15.61 -3.26
N LEU A 129 -3.44 16.34 -2.15
CA LEU A 129 -3.62 17.79 -2.17
C LEU A 129 -2.39 18.51 -2.71
N GLY A 130 -1.20 18.09 -2.28
CA GLY A 130 0.08 18.64 -2.75
C GLY A 130 0.25 18.45 -4.24
N LEU A 131 0.04 17.24 -4.76
CA LEU A 131 0.09 16.94 -6.19
C LEU A 131 -0.86 17.82 -6.99
N ARG A 132 -2.11 17.93 -6.55
CA ARG A 132 -3.12 18.80 -7.18
C ARG A 132 -2.68 20.27 -7.18
N ALA A 133 -2.12 20.77 -6.08
CA ALA A 133 -1.62 22.15 -5.98
C ALA A 133 -0.42 22.42 -6.90
N MET A 134 0.40 21.40 -7.14
CA MET A 134 1.54 21.45 -8.06
C MET A 134 1.15 21.24 -9.52
N GLY A 135 -0.10 20.91 -9.82
CA GLY A 135 -0.55 20.61 -11.17
C GLY A 135 -0.13 19.22 -11.70
N LEU A 136 0.34 18.34 -10.82
CA LEU A 136 0.74 16.96 -11.15
C LEU A 136 -0.50 16.04 -11.09
N THR A 137 -1.39 16.20 -12.07
CA THR A 137 -2.71 15.53 -12.11
C THR A 137 -2.65 14.09 -12.56
N ASP A 138 -1.57 13.67 -13.20
CA ASP A 138 -1.38 12.31 -13.69
C ASP A 138 -0.74 11.38 -12.63
N ASP A 139 -0.19 11.96 -11.56
CA ASP A 139 0.42 11.22 -10.46
C ASP A 139 -0.65 10.74 -9.48
N ARG A 140 -0.59 9.46 -9.14
CA ARG A 140 -1.54 8.83 -8.23
C ARG A 140 -0.92 8.60 -6.85
N VAL A 141 -1.77 8.61 -5.84
CA VAL A 141 -1.41 8.28 -4.45
C VAL A 141 -2.18 7.05 -4.02
N PHE A 142 -1.48 5.98 -3.72
CA PHE A 142 -2.04 4.76 -3.16
C PHE A 142 -1.67 4.67 -1.68
N VAL A 143 -2.64 4.31 -0.85
CA VAL A 143 -2.41 4.03 0.57
C VAL A 143 -3.05 2.69 0.92
N LEU A 144 -2.26 1.80 1.55
CA LEU A 144 -2.74 0.52 2.01
C LEU A 144 -3.00 0.59 3.52
N THR A 145 -4.25 0.33 3.90
CA THR A 145 -4.74 0.29 5.28
C THR A 145 -5.25 -1.09 5.64
N GLY A 146 -5.34 -1.41 6.92
CA GLY A 146 -6.09 -2.57 7.42
C GLY A 146 -7.51 -2.17 7.80
N ASP A 147 -8.44 -3.14 7.84
CA ASP A 147 -9.80 -2.95 8.33
C ASP A 147 -9.82 -2.46 9.78
N GLY A 148 -9.00 -3.04 10.67
CA GLY A 148 -8.87 -2.59 12.07
C GLY A 148 -8.28 -1.19 12.21
N GLU A 149 -7.47 -0.73 11.27
CA GLU A 149 -6.94 0.63 11.24
C GLU A 149 -8.04 1.68 10.99
N LEU A 150 -9.11 1.30 10.31
CA LEU A 150 -10.25 2.19 10.07
C LEU A 150 -11.05 2.53 11.33
N ASP A 151 -10.79 1.86 12.45
CA ASP A 151 -11.35 2.22 13.76
C ASP A 151 -10.72 3.51 14.34
N GLU A 152 -9.58 3.95 13.80
CA GLU A 152 -8.91 5.18 14.21
C GLU A 152 -9.66 6.45 13.74
N GLY A 153 -9.85 7.42 14.65
CA GLY A 153 -10.59 8.65 14.35
C GLY A 153 -10.04 9.46 13.19
N SER A 154 -8.72 9.50 13.05
CA SER A 154 -8.04 10.20 11.94
C SER A 154 -8.39 9.60 10.57
N GLY A 155 -8.65 8.29 10.50
CA GLY A 155 -9.14 7.62 9.30
C GLY A 155 -10.52 8.14 8.89
N HIS A 156 -11.44 8.30 9.85
CA HIS A 156 -12.78 8.87 9.61
C HIS A 156 -12.71 10.29 9.05
N GLU A 157 -11.88 11.15 9.65
CA GLU A 157 -11.69 12.52 9.20
C GLU A 157 -11.10 12.58 7.79
N ALA A 158 -10.12 11.74 7.50
CA ALA A 158 -9.47 11.66 6.19
C ALA A 158 -10.46 11.21 5.10
N ILE A 159 -11.27 10.17 5.36
CA ILE A 159 -12.31 9.69 4.44
C ILE A 159 -13.30 10.80 4.11
N ALA A 160 -13.86 11.47 5.14
CA ALA A 160 -14.83 12.54 4.96
C ALA A 160 -14.24 13.73 4.19
N PHE A 161 -13.01 14.12 4.51
CA PHE A 161 -12.35 15.25 3.84
C PHE A 161 -12.04 14.93 2.37
N ALA A 162 -11.43 13.78 2.09
CA ALA A 162 -11.01 13.40 0.74
C ALA A 162 -12.19 13.31 -0.23
N GLY A 163 -13.30 12.72 0.22
CA GLY A 163 -14.52 12.64 -0.59
C GLY A 163 -15.10 14.01 -0.93
N ARG A 164 -15.23 14.90 0.06
CA ARG A 164 -15.72 16.27 -0.16
C ARG A 164 -14.78 17.12 -1.02
N ALA A 165 -13.48 16.89 -0.91
CA ALA A 165 -12.48 17.58 -1.72
C ALA A 165 -12.35 17.02 -3.13
N GLY A 166 -12.98 15.87 -3.45
CA GLY A 166 -12.90 15.22 -4.75
C GLY A 166 -11.46 14.90 -5.13
N LEU A 167 -10.72 14.20 -4.26
CA LEU A 167 -9.30 13.89 -4.47
C LEU A 167 -9.16 12.68 -5.41
N GLU A 168 -9.38 12.86 -6.69
CA GLU A 168 -9.35 11.81 -7.71
C GLU A 168 -8.02 11.03 -7.74
N ALA A 169 -6.90 11.70 -7.47
CA ALA A 169 -5.59 11.03 -7.43
C ALA A 169 -5.41 10.04 -6.27
N LEU A 170 -6.32 10.05 -5.28
CA LEU A 170 -6.20 9.24 -4.06
C LEU A 170 -6.91 7.89 -4.18
N HIS A 171 -6.15 6.82 -3.96
CA HIS A 171 -6.62 5.44 -3.88
C HIS A 171 -6.37 4.88 -2.48
N CYS A 172 -7.42 4.46 -1.78
CA CYS A 172 -7.32 3.76 -0.50
C CYS A 172 -7.57 2.27 -0.71
N VAL A 173 -6.61 1.44 -0.39
CA VAL A 173 -6.72 -0.01 -0.45
C VAL A 173 -6.86 -0.53 0.97
N VAL A 174 -7.99 -1.16 1.27
CA VAL A 174 -8.29 -1.74 2.58
C VAL A 174 -8.12 -3.24 2.52
N VAL A 175 -7.18 -3.78 3.30
CA VAL A 175 -7.08 -5.23 3.51
C VAL A 175 -8.09 -5.60 4.60
N ASP A 176 -9.17 -6.26 4.18
CA ASP A 176 -10.25 -6.72 5.06
C ASP A 176 -10.01 -8.18 5.44
N ASN A 177 -9.35 -8.39 6.57
CA ASN A 177 -9.05 -9.70 7.16
C ASN A 177 -9.89 -9.98 8.42
N ALA A 178 -10.97 -9.26 8.59
CA ALA A 178 -11.88 -9.35 9.74
C ALA A 178 -11.19 -9.09 11.10
N SER A 179 -10.17 -8.21 11.13
CA SER A 179 -9.46 -7.82 12.35
C SER A 179 -10.03 -6.58 13.04
N ALA A 180 -10.96 -5.86 12.39
CA ALA A 180 -11.62 -4.68 12.96
C ALA A 180 -12.39 -5.01 14.24
N SER A 181 -12.29 -4.13 15.25
CA SER A 181 -13.04 -4.25 16.51
C SER A 181 -14.48 -3.77 16.37
N TYR A 182 -14.72 -2.84 15.45
CA TYR A 182 -16.02 -2.26 15.18
C TYR A 182 -16.52 -2.69 13.80
N GLY A 183 -17.80 -3.08 13.74
CA GLY A 183 -18.45 -3.37 12.47
C GLY A 183 -18.91 -2.08 11.77
N TRP A 184 -18.89 -2.11 10.44
CA TRP A 184 -19.44 -1.02 9.63
C TRP A 184 -20.82 -1.44 9.11
N PRO A 185 -21.91 -0.77 9.49
CA PRO A 185 -23.24 -1.09 8.97
C PRO A 185 -23.27 -1.00 7.44
N GLY A 186 -23.60 -2.11 6.80
CA GLY A 186 -23.61 -2.24 5.34
C GLY A 186 -22.26 -2.49 4.68
N GLY A 187 -21.19 -2.72 5.46
CA GLY A 187 -19.84 -2.99 4.97
C GLY A 187 -18.96 -1.74 4.88
N ILE A 188 -17.65 -1.96 4.81
CA ILE A 188 -16.65 -0.87 4.75
C ILE A 188 -16.90 0.03 3.54
N GLU A 189 -17.23 -0.54 2.38
CA GLU A 189 -17.52 0.18 1.14
C GLU A 189 -18.64 1.19 1.28
N THR A 190 -19.65 0.92 2.09
CA THR A 190 -20.77 1.85 2.29
C THR A 190 -20.34 3.12 3.01
N ARG A 191 -19.37 3.02 3.92
CA ARG A 191 -18.80 4.19 4.60
C ARG A 191 -18.08 5.10 3.63
N PHE A 192 -17.22 4.55 2.79
CA PHE A 192 -16.53 5.31 1.76
C PHE A 192 -17.52 5.95 0.77
N ALA A 193 -18.50 5.18 0.31
CA ALA A 193 -19.53 5.67 -0.60
C ALA A 193 -20.38 6.81 0.00
N ALA A 194 -20.74 6.73 1.29
CA ALA A 194 -21.48 7.77 1.99
C ALA A 194 -20.73 9.10 2.05
N GLU A 195 -19.41 9.08 2.03
CA GLU A 195 -18.55 10.27 1.99
C GLU A 195 -18.16 10.69 0.56
N GLY A 196 -18.74 10.08 -0.47
CA GLY A 196 -18.56 10.50 -1.87
C GLY A 196 -17.44 9.79 -2.63
N TRP A 197 -16.85 8.75 -2.06
CA TRP A 197 -15.86 7.93 -2.76
C TRP A 197 -16.50 6.99 -3.77
N SER A 198 -15.74 6.60 -4.80
CA SER A 198 -15.97 5.34 -5.52
C SER A 198 -15.45 4.20 -4.64
N ALA A 199 -16.22 3.14 -4.45
CA ALA A 199 -15.81 2.03 -3.61
C ALA A 199 -16.16 0.69 -4.27
N ILE A 200 -15.21 -0.25 -4.28
CA ILE A 200 -15.35 -1.59 -4.86
C ILE A 200 -14.85 -2.62 -3.84
N ARG A 201 -15.61 -3.70 -3.66
CA ARG A 201 -15.22 -4.85 -2.85
C ARG A 201 -14.84 -6.01 -3.78
N VAL A 202 -13.66 -6.60 -3.56
CA VAL A 202 -13.15 -7.72 -4.35
C VAL A 202 -12.50 -8.78 -3.48
N SER A 203 -12.26 -9.98 -4.04
CA SER A 203 -11.37 -10.96 -3.41
C SER A 203 -9.93 -10.43 -3.43
N GLY A 204 -9.30 -10.37 -2.28
CA GLY A 204 -7.89 -9.99 -2.13
C GLY A 204 -6.91 -11.07 -2.57
N ARG A 205 -7.41 -12.23 -3.06
CA ARG A 205 -6.62 -13.34 -3.60
C ARG A 205 -6.75 -13.50 -5.11
N ASP A 206 -7.62 -12.72 -5.74
CA ASP A 206 -7.84 -12.73 -7.19
C ASP A 206 -7.08 -11.56 -7.83
N HIS A 207 -5.93 -11.86 -8.42
CA HIS A 207 -5.03 -10.85 -8.99
C HIS A 207 -5.69 -10.06 -10.13
N ASP A 208 -6.50 -10.71 -10.96
CA ASP A 208 -7.14 -10.04 -12.10
C ASP A 208 -8.29 -9.13 -11.61
N ALA A 209 -9.04 -9.58 -10.60
CA ALA A 209 -10.07 -8.74 -9.95
C ALA A 209 -9.45 -7.54 -9.21
N LEU A 210 -8.30 -7.73 -8.54
CA LEU A 210 -7.55 -6.65 -7.89
C LEU A 210 -7.07 -5.62 -8.91
N GLU A 211 -6.42 -6.05 -10.00
CA GLU A 211 -5.96 -5.16 -11.06
C GLU A 211 -7.10 -4.36 -11.67
N ALA A 212 -8.20 -5.03 -12.01
CA ALA A 212 -9.40 -4.38 -12.54
C ALA A 212 -9.99 -3.36 -11.55
N ALA A 213 -10.01 -3.67 -10.25
CA ALA A 213 -10.49 -2.76 -9.23
C ALA A 213 -9.57 -1.55 -9.06
N PHE A 214 -8.25 -1.73 -8.99
CA PHE A 214 -7.28 -0.63 -8.82
C PHE A 214 -7.25 0.32 -10.02
N THR A 215 -7.62 -0.14 -11.20
CA THR A 215 -7.62 0.65 -12.43
C THR A 215 -9.02 1.10 -12.86
N ALA A 216 -10.05 0.82 -12.06
CA ALA A 216 -11.43 1.19 -12.37
C ALA A 216 -11.59 2.73 -12.45
N PRO A 217 -12.32 3.26 -13.45
CA PRO A 217 -12.52 4.70 -13.59
C PRO A 217 -13.39 5.26 -12.45
N HIS A 218 -12.96 6.39 -11.88
CA HIS A 218 -13.66 7.06 -10.77
C HIS A 218 -13.61 8.60 -10.89
N PRO A 219 -14.02 9.19 -12.02
CA PRO A 219 -13.79 10.59 -12.34
C PRO A 219 -14.29 11.53 -11.24
N GLY A 220 -13.41 12.45 -10.80
CA GLY A 220 -13.71 13.48 -9.82
C GLY A 220 -13.87 12.97 -8.38
N ARG A 221 -13.58 11.70 -8.09
CA ARG A 221 -13.76 11.11 -6.76
C ARG A 221 -12.53 10.32 -6.33
N PRO A 222 -12.17 10.31 -5.04
CA PRO A 222 -11.21 9.33 -4.55
C PRO A 222 -11.77 7.91 -4.65
N HIS A 223 -10.90 6.92 -4.68
CA HIS A 223 -11.27 5.53 -4.92
C HIS A 223 -10.86 4.62 -3.76
N ALA A 224 -11.75 3.75 -3.32
CA ALA A 224 -11.50 2.75 -2.29
C ALA A 224 -11.68 1.33 -2.86
N VAL A 225 -10.69 0.48 -2.64
CA VAL A 225 -10.75 -0.94 -2.96
C VAL A 225 -10.66 -1.74 -1.67
N ILE A 226 -11.73 -2.49 -1.36
CA ILE A 226 -11.81 -3.35 -0.19
C ILE A 226 -11.45 -4.77 -0.62
N ALA A 227 -10.23 -5.18 -0.31
CA ALA A 227 -9.67 -6.48 -0.63
C ALA A 227 -9.93 -7.46 0.51
N VAL A 228 -10.86 -8.40 0.31
CA VAL A 228 -11.24 -9.42 1.32
C VAL A 228 -10.26 -10.59 1.23
N VAL A 229 -9.62 -10.96 2.35
CA VAL A 229 -8.57 -11.99 2.41
C VAL A 229 -8.85 -13.06 3.46
#